data_02b13f0aa350d8ff3c12ed8ad4e97569
#
_entry.id   02b13f0aa350d8ff3c12ed8ad4e97569
#
_cell.length_a   1.000
_cell.length_b   1.000
_cell.length_c   1.000
_cell.angle_alpha   90.00
_cell.angle_beta   90.00
_cell.angle_gamma   90.00
#
_symmetry.space_group_name_H-M   'P 1'
#
loop_
_entity.id
_entity.type
_entity.pdbx_description
1 polymer ?
#
loop_
_entity_poly.entity_id
_entity_poly.type
_entity_poly.pdbx_seq_one_letter_code
_entity_poly.pdbx_strand_id
1 'polypeptide(L)'
;MGAGISSIFKAPIGGTIFAAEILYKRDFEVEVIFPALIASAIGYVIFGFVAGFTPIFGYYNGTFNPMELPLYAVLGFVDGLMAILYVKTFYSVHDAFKRWRVSNYIKPVVGGAATGLIGLLTPEVLGAGCGWLNLAEFNRLNAFMSPITTLPPLIILATLPFLKIIATSFSIGSGGSGGVFAPGIVIGGS
;
A
#
# COMPACT_ATOMS: atom_id res chain seq x y z
N MET A 1 -11.38 2.87 -13.74
CA MET A 1 -10.21 2.86 -12.87
C MET A 1 -10.20 4.06 -11.92
N GLY A 2 -10.18 5.29 -12.41
CA GLY A 2 -10.19 6.51 -11.59
C GLY A 2 -11.30 6.58 -10.55
N ALA A 3 -12.55 6.26 -10.92
CA ALA A 3 -13.68 6.22 -10.00
C ALA A 3 -13.47 5.26 -8.82
N GLY A 4 -12.91 4.06 -9.07
CA GLY A 4 -12.66 3.08 -8.01
C GLY A 4 -11.59 3.56 -7.00
N ILE A 5 -10.50 4.11 -7.50
CA ILE A 5 -9.42 4.66 -6.64
C ILE A 5 -9.93 5.89 -5.88
N SER A 6 -10.63 6.80 -6.56
CA SER A 6 -11.22 7.98 -5.94
C SER A 6 -12.21 7.65 -4.84
N SER A 7 -13.01 6.60 -5.03
CA SER A 7 -13.97 6.13 -4.03
C SER A 7 -13.26 5.58 -2.80
N ILE A 8 -12.30 4.67 -2.98
CA ILE A 8 -11.60 4.00 -1.87
C ILE A 8 -10.72 5.01 -1.11
N PHE A 9 -9.89 5.78 -1.80
CA PHE A 9 -8.94 6.70 -1.15
C PHE A 9 -9.52 8.08 -0.88
N LYS A 10 -10.77 8.33 -1.31
CA LYS A 10 -11.45 9.64 -1.17
C LYS A 10 -10.64 10.80 -1.76
N ALA A 11 -9.94 10.52 -2.86
CA ALA A 11 -9.02 11.43 -3.55
C ALA A 11 -9.38 11.50 -5.05
N PRO A 12 -10.39 12.32 -5.45
CA PRO A 12 -10.86 12.36 -6.84
C PRO A 12 -9.77 12.85 -7.82
N ILE A 13 -8.96 13.83 -7.43
CA ILE A 13 -7.87 14.32 -8.27
C ILE A 13 -6.77 13.26 -8.41
N GLY A 14 -6.36 12.64 -7.30
CA GLY A 14 -5.36 11.57 -7.31
C GLY A 14 -5.80 10.37 -8.14
N GLY A 15 -7.06 9.95 -8.02
CA GLY A 15 -7.63 8.87 -8.82
C GLY A 15 -7.68 9.19 -10.31
N THR A 16 -7.90 10.46 -10.67
CA THR A 16 -7.88 10.94 -12.06
C THR A 16 -6.48 10.81 -12.67
N ILE A 17 -5.48 11.37 -11.99
CA ILE A 17 -4.09 11.34 -12.44
C ILE A 17 -3.60 9.89 -12.55
N PHE A 18 -3.87 9.08 -11.53
CA PHE A 18 -3.51 7.67 -11.54
C PHE A 18 -4.14 6.91 -12.71
N ALA A 19 -5.41 7.20 -13.05
CA ALA A 19 -6.06 6.57 -14.19
C ALA A 19 -5.46 6.97 -15.53
N ALA A 20 -4.96 8.21 -15.66
CA ALA A 20 -4.32 8.70 -16.87
C ALA A 20 -2.89 8.16 -17.06
N GLU A 21 -2.19 7.83 -15.95
CA GLU A 21 -0.79 7.41 -15.97
C GLU A 21 -0.59 5.88 -16.00
N ILE A 22 -1.40 5.13 -15.24
CA ILE A 22 -1.14 3.70 -14.99
C ILE A 22 -1.23 2.82 -16.23
N LEU A 23 -2.02 3.21 -17.21
CA LEU A 23 -2.20 2.43 -18.44
C LEU A 23 -1.05 2.65 -19.44
N TYR A 24 -0.33 3.74 -19.32
CA TYR A 24 0.70 4.17 -20.27
C TYR A 24 2.04 4.33 -19.54
N LYS A 25 2.97 3.42 -19.81
CA LYS A 25 4.28 3.40 -19.13
C LYS A 25 5.15 4.64 -19.39
N ARG A 26 4.90 5.39 -20.47
CA ARG A 26 5.76 6.50 -20.93
C ARG A 26 5.02 7.74 -21.40
N ASP A 27 3.74 7.60 -21.72
CA ASP A 27 2.94 8.70 -22.27
C ASP A 27 1.76 8.97 -21.33
N PHE A 28 1.60 10.24 -21.01
CA PHE A 28 0.50 10.72 -20.21
C PHE A 28 -0.65 11.11 -21.15
N GLU A 29 -1.72 10.36 -21.14
CA GLU A 29 -2.89 10.59 -21.99
C GLU A 29 -3.71 11.77 -21.48
N VAL A 30 -3.43 12.97 -21.99
CA VAL A 30 -4.12 14.20 -21.57
C VAL A 30 -5.62 14.13 -21.87
N GLU A 31 -6.01 13.48 -22.97
CA GLU A 31 -7.41 13.36 -23.38
C GLU A 31 -8.27 12.56 -22.40
N VAL A 32 -7.64 11.64 -21.63
CA VAL A 32 -8.32 10.81 -20.63
C VAL A 32 -8.56 11.57 -19.32
N ILE A 33 -7.84 12.67 -19.06
CA ILE A 33 -7.93 13.39 -17.79
C ILE A 33 -9.35 13.91 -17.53
N PHE A 34 -9.98 14.55 -18.50
CA PHE A 34 -11.28 15.17 -18.31
C PHE A 34 -12.39 14.13 -18.06
N PRO A 35 -12.54 13.07 -18.88
CA PRO A 35 -13.48 11.99 -18.58
C PRO A 35 -13.17 11.27 -17.26
N ALA A 36 -11.89 11.04 -16.95
CA ALA A 36 -11.47 10.42 -15.71
C ALA A 36 -11.79 11.27 -14.49
N LEU A 37 -11.68 12.61 -14.59
CA LEU A 37 -12.04 13.55 -13.51
C LEU A 37 -13.54 13.48 -13.19
N ILE A 38 -14.38 13.49 -14.21
CA ILE A 38 -15.83 13.36 -14.04
C ILE A 38 -16.17 12.03 -13.39
N ALA A 39 -15.62 10.91 -13.90
CA ALA A 39 -15.87 9.59 -13.36
C ALA A 39 -15.36 9.45 -11.91
N SER A 40 -14.19 10.04 -11.61
CA SER A 40 -13.59 10.07 -10.27
C SER A 40 -14.43 10.89 -9.29
N ALA A 41 -14.91 12.05 -9.69
CA ALA A 41 -15.78 12.90 -8.86
C ALA A 41 -17.11 12.21 -8.56
N ILE A 42 -17.77 11.64 -9.57
CA ILE A 42 -19.03 10.90 -9.40
C ILE A 42 -18.82 9.69 -8.48
N GLY A 43 -17.77 8.89 -8.72
CA GLY A 43 -17.45 7.74 -7.88
C GLY A 43 -17.21 8.13 -6.41
N TYR A 44 -16.45 9.19 -6.17
CA TYR A 44 -16.22 9.74 -4.84
C TYR A 44 -17.53 10.16 -4.15
N VAL A 45 -18.41 10.88 -4.85
CA VAL A 45 -19.67 11.35 -4.29
C VAL A 45 -20.59 10.18 -3.95
N ILE A 46 -20.81 9.25 -4.88
CA ILE A 46 -21.68 8.09 -4.66
C ILE A 46 -21.19 7.25 -3.49
N PHE A 47 -19.89 6.97 -3.45
CA PHE A 47 -19.30 6.21 -2.36
C PHE A 47 -19.35 6.96 -1.03
N GLY A 48 -19.15 8.28 -1.06
CA GLY A 48 -19.21 9.15 0.10
C GLY A 48 -20.58 9.15 0.78
N PHE A 49 -21.67 9.06 0.01
CA PHE A 49 -23.02 8.93 0.58
C PHE A 49 -23.23 7.62 1.36
N VAL A 50 -22.56 6.56 0.98
CA VAL A 50 -22.69 5.23 1.64
C VAL A 50 -21.68 5.08 2.77
N ALA A 51 -20.41 5.42 2.53
CA ALA A 51 -19.29 5.16 3.43
C ALA A 51 -18.79 6.40 4.19
N GLY A 52 -19.49 7.53 4.06
CA GLY A 52 -19.10 8.83 4.63
C GLY A 52 -17.95 9.49 3.85
N PHE A 53 -17.72 10.77 4.13
CA PHE A 53 -16.73 11.61 3.45
C PHE A 53 -15.42 11.80 4.23
N THR A 54 -15.27 11.13 5.38
CA THR A 54 -14.04 11.22 6.18
C THR A 54 -12.87 10.61 5.42
N PRO A 55 -11.71 11.28 5.32
CA PRO A 55 -10.50 10.73 4.69
C PRO A 55 -10.06 9.42 5.36
N ILE A 56 -9.44 8.52 4.60
CA ILE A 56 -8.96 7.23 5.12
C ILE A 56 -7.89 7.43 6.20
N PHE A 57 -7.01 8.41 6.01
CA PHE A 57 -5.92 8.72 6.91
C PHE A 57 -6.25 9.85 7.91
N GLY A 58 -7.56 10.15 8.08
CA GLY A 58 -7.99 11.20 9.01
C GLY A 58 -7.69 12.62 8.55
N TYR A 59 -7.75 13.56 9.50
CA TYR A 59 -7.44 14.97 9.24
C TYR A 59 -6.14 15.33 9.95
N TYR A 60 -5.17 15.78 9.17
CA TYR A 60 -3.94 16.34 9.73
C TYR A 60 -4.17 17.79 10.17
N ASN A 61 -4.06 18.06 11.46
CA ASN A 61 -4.23 19.39 12.04
C ASN A 61 -2.89 20.09 12.36
N GLY A 62 -1.77 19.56 11.88
CA GLY A 62 -0.46 20.15 12.08
C GLY A 62 -0.24 21.41 11.25
N THR A 63 0.53 22.34 11.77
CA THR A 63 0.97 23.53 11.03
C THR A 63 2.24 23.19 10.26
N PHE A 64 2.33 23.67 9.01
CA PHE A 64 3.54 23.52 8.22
C PHE A 64 4.71 24.29 8.86
N ASN A 65 5.79 23.56 9.16
CA ASN A 65 7.03 24.14 9.71
C ASN A 65 8.17 24.02 8.68
N PRO A 66 8.64 25.12 8.09
CA PRO A 66 9.73 25.09 7.11
C PRO A 66 11.04 24.47 7.62
N MET A 67 11.26 24.46 8.93
CA MET A 67 12.46 23.86 9.54
C MET A 67 12.47 22.32 9.41
N GLU A 68 11.34 21.70 9.11
CA GLU A 68 11.21 20.25 8.92
C GLU A 68 11.50 19.82 7.48
N LEU A 69 11.64 20.74 6.53
CA LEU A 69 11.92 20.43 5.12
C LEU A 69 13.14 19.50 4.92
N PRO A 70 14.27 19.67 5.62
CA PRO A 70 15.38 18.75 5.49
C PRO A 70 15.04 17.30 5.92
N LEU A 71 14.20 17.15 6.96
CA LEU A 71 13.73 15.84 7.41
C LEU A 71 12.84 15.18 6.36
N TYR A 72 11.95 15.95 5.74
CA TYR A 72 11.13 15.43 4.62
C TYR A 72 11.98 15.03 3.41
N ALA A 73 13.08 15.74 3.13
CA ALA A 73 14.01 15.36 2.06
C ALA A 73 14.71 14.03 2.38
N VAL A 74 15.14 13.81 3.62
CA VAL A 74 15.73 12.54 4.07
C VAL A 74 14.70 11.42 4.01
N LEU A 75 13.48 11.67 4.48
CA LEU A 75 12.39 10.70 4.41
C LEU A 75 12.12 10.29 2.95
N GLY A 76 11.96 11.25 2.05
CA GLY A 76 11.75 10.95 0.62
C GLY A 76 12.89 10.16 -0.02
N PHE A 77 14.14 10.36 0.42
CA PHE A 77 15.27 9.54 -0.01
C PHE A 77 15.16 8.10 0.49
N VAL A 78 14.81 7.90 1.76
CA VAL A 78 14.59 6.57 2.36
C VAL A 78 13.44 5.86 1.65
N ASP A 79 12.31 6.54 1.43
CA ASP A 79 11.16 5.99 0.72
C ASP A 79 11.52 5.59 -0.72
N GLY A 80 12.36 6.38 -1.39
CA GLY A 80 12.89 6.04 -2.71
C GLY A 80 13.70 4.74 -2.70
N LEU A 81 14.54 4.52 -1.68
CA LEU A 81 15.27 3.26 -1.51
C LEU A 81 14.33 2.08 -1.23
N MET A 82 13.32 2.30 -0.38
CA MET A 82 12.31 1.28 -0.08
C MET A 82 11.48 0.92 -1.31
N ALA A 83 11.14 1.88 -2.16
CA ALA A 83 10.44 1.64 -3.43
C ALA A 83 11.28 0.77 -4.37
N ILE A 84 12.59 1.05 -4.51
CA ILE A 84 13.51 0.22 -5.30
C ILE A 84 13.59 -1.20 -4.73
N LEU A 85 13.70 -1.32 -3.40
CA LEU A 85 13.74 -2.61 -2.71
C LEU A 85 12.45 -3.40 -2.97
N TYR A 86 11.30 -2.74 -2.85
CA TYR A 86 9.99 -3.36 -3.11
C TYR A 86 9.90 -3.91 -4.53
N VAL A 87 10.19 -3.10 -5.53
CA VAL A 87 10.12 -3.50 -6.94
C VAL A 87 11.08 -4.66 -7.23
N LYS A 88 12.34 -4.56 -6.78
CA LYS A 88 13.33 -5.63 -6.98
C LYS A 88 12.93 -6.94 -6.33
N THR A 89 12.48 -6.89 -5.08
CA THR A 89 12.04 -8.08 -4.33
C THR A 89 10.82 -8.71 -4.98
N PHE A 90 9.84 -7.89 -5.35
CA PHE A 90 8.62 -8.37 -6.01
C PHE A 90 8.92 -9.13 -7.31
N TYR A 91 9.71 -8.53 -8.20
CA TYR A 91 10.05 -9.17 -9.46
C TYR A 91 10.96 -10.37 -9.28
N SER A 92 11.89 -10.36 -8.32
CA SER A 92 12.74 -11.51 -8.01
C SER A 92 11.92 -12.72 -7.56
N VAL A 93 10.95 -12.51 -6.67
CA VAL A 93 10.04 -13.56 -6.20
C VAL A 93 9.12 -14.03 -7.33
N HIS A 94 8.56 -13.10 -8.10
CA HIS A 94 7.73 -13.43 -9.26
C HIS A 94 8.47 -14.30 -10.26
N ASP A 95 9.72 -13.93 -10.63
CA ASP A 95 10.53 -14.68 -11.57
C ASP A 95 10.95 -16.05 -11.02
N ALA A 96 11.20 -16.15 -9.71
CA ALA A 96 11.45 -17.43 -9.05
C ALA A 96 10.26 -18.37 -9.20
N PHE A 97 9.05 -17.91 -8.90
CA PHE A 97 7.81 -18.68 -9.11
C PHE A 97 7.54 -19.00 -10.58
N LYS A 98 7.87 -18.08 -11.49
CA LYS A 98 7.72 -18.29 -12.94
C LYS A 98 8.63 -19.41 -13.44
N ARG A 99 9.89 -19.45 -12.98
CA ARG A 99 10.87 -20.48 -13.32
C ARG A 99 10.55 -21.84 -12.70
N TRP A 100 9.80 -21.85 -11.61
CA TRP A 100 9.42 -23.08 -10.92
C TRP A 100 8.44 -23.91 -11.76
N ARG A 101 8.88 -25.09 -12.21
CA ARG A 101 8.12 -25.97 -13.10
C ARG A 101 7.09 -26.82 -12.34
N VAL A 102 6.17 -26.15 -11.63
CA VAL A 102 5.08 -26.78 -10.88
C VAL A 102 3.76 -26.24 -11.40
N SER A 103 2.67 -26.95 -11.14
CA SER A 103 1.32 -26.53 -11.50
C SER A 103 1.02 -25.11 -11.00
N ASN A 104 0.35 -24.33 -11.84
CA ASN A 104 -0.04 -22.94 -11.50
C ASN A 104 -1.00 -22.85 -10.32
N TYR A 105 -1.63 -23.95 -9.92
CA TYR A 105 -2.48 -23.98 -8.72
C TYR A 105 -1.66 -24.14 -7.42
N ILE A 106 -0.50 -24.79 -7.48
CA ILE A 106 0.34 -25.00 -6.29
C ILE A 106 1.12 -23.73 -5.91
N LYS A 107 1.51 -22.92 -6.88
CA LYS A 107 2.29 -21.70 -6.64
C LYS A 107 1.60 -20.74 -5.68
N PRO A 108 0.30 -20.37 -5.88
CA PRO A 108 -0.41 -19.51 -4.94
C PRO A 108 -0.59 -20.13 -3.55
N VAL A 109 -0.73 -21.47 -3.47
CA VAL A 109 -0.82 -22.17 -2.18
C VAL A 109 0.47 -22.00 -1.38
N VAL A 110 1.61 -22.17 -2.01
CA VAL A 110 2.92 -21.98 -1.35
C VAL A 110 3.15 -20.51 -0.99
N GLY A 111 2.82 -19.58 -1.91
CA GLY A 111 2.91 -18.15 -1.64
C GLY A 111 1.98 -17.70 -0.50
N GLY A 112 0.74 -18.21 -0.50
CA GLY A 112 -0.24 -17.96 0.56
C GLY A 112 0.19 -18.55 1.90
N ALA A 113 0.75 -19.76 1.93
CA ALA A 113 1.28 -20.38 3.15
C ALA A 113 2.45 -19.58 3.72
N ALA A 114 3.39 -19.12 2.88
CA ALA A 114 4.48 -18.26 3.31
C ALA A 114 3.98 -16.93 3.88
N THR A 115 3.03 -16.28 3.21
CA THR A 115 2.38 -15.06 3.71
C THR A 115 1.64 -15.30 5.02
N GLY A 116 0.94 -16.43 5.15
CA GLY A 116 0.23 -16.83 6.37
C GLY A 116 1.18 -17.05 7.55
N LEU A 117 2.34 -17.67 7.34
CA LEU A 117 3.36 -17.84 8.38
C LEU A 117 3.91 -16.49 8.87
N ILE A 118 4.15 -15.55 7.95
CA ILE A 118 4.54 -14.19 8.32
C ILE A 118 3.43 -13.52 9.13
N GLY A 119 2.18 -13.68 8.70
CA GLY A 119 1.01 -13.10 9.37
C GLY A 119 0.71 -13.71 10.74
N LEU A 120 1.14 -14.94 11.01
CA LEU A 120 1.05 -15.52 12.37
C LEU A 120 2.01 -14.83 13.36
N LEU A 121 3.17 -14.39 12.87
CA LEU A 121 4.17 -13.68 13.67
C LEU A 121 3.83 -12.19 13.80
N THR A 122 3.32 -11.59 12.73
CA THR A 122 3.01 -10.16 12.61
C THR A 122 1.68 -9.98 11.85
N PRO A 123 0.53 -10.05 12.54
CA PRO A 123 -0.80 -9.91 11.93
C PRO A 123 -0.97 -8.58 11.18
N GLU A 124 -0.21 -7.55 11.56
CA GLU A 124 -0.19 -6.22 10.97
C GLU A 124 0.20 -6.24 9.48
N VAL A 125 0.93 -7.26 9.07
CA VAL A 125 1.35 -7.45 7.66
C VAL A 125 0.18 -7.89 6.78
N LEU A 126 -0.85 -8.52 7.34
CA LEU A 126 -1.99 -9.03 6.59
C LEU A 126 -2.93 -7.92 6.13
N GLY A 127 -3.66 -8.20 5.06
CA GLY A 127 -4.66 -7.29 4.49
C GLY A 127 -4.04 -6.04 3.85
N ALA A 128 -4.86 -5.00 3.69
CA ALA A 128 -4.44 -3.71 3.11
C ALA A 128 -3.48 -2.92 4.01
N GLY A 129 -3.58 -3.09 5.34
CA GLY A 129 -2.71 -2.45 6.32
C GLY A 129 -3.05 -0.99 6.66
N CYS A 130 -4.01 -0.35 5.96
CA CYS A 130 -4.38 1.06 6.19
C CYS A 130 -4.86 1.34 7.63
N GLY A 131 -5.49 0.36 8.29
CA GLY A 131 -5.94 0.50 9.68
C GLY A 131 -4.78 0.64 10.65
N TRP A 132 -3.71 -0.11 10.44
CA TRP A 132 -2.49 -0.02 11.25
C TRP A 132 -1.76 1.30 11.05
N LEU A 133 -1.71 1.78 9.80
CA LEU A 133 -1.15 3.08 9.48
C LEU A 133 -1.90 4.22 10.19
N ASN A 134 -3.24 4.17 10.23
CA ASN A 134 -4.04 5.12 11.00
C ASN A 134 -3.73 5.08 12.50
N LEU A 135 -3.53 3.88 13.07
CA LEU A 135 -3.16 3.76 14.49
C LEU A 135 -1.78 4.36 14.77
N ALA A 136 -0.83 4.21 13.85
CA ALA A 136 0.49 4.81 13.95
C ALA A 136 0.42 6.35 13.87
N GLU A 137 -0.34 6.89 12.91
CA GLU A 137 -0.53 8.32 12.71
C GLU A 137 -1.16 9.02 13.93
N PHE A 138 -2.12 8.37 14.58
CA PHE A 138 -2.75 8.88 15.81
C PHE A 138 -1.97 8.56 17.09
N ASN A 139 -0.71 8.14 16.99
CA ASN A 139 0.16 7.78 18.13
C ASN A 139 -0.46 6.74 19.08
N ARG A 140 -1.32 5.86 18.55
CA ARG A 140 -1.91 4.74 19.30
C ARG A 140 -1.05 3.47 19.15
N LEU A 141 0.26 3.62 19.30
CA LEU A 141 1.24 2.54 19.10
C LEU A 141 1.01 1.34 20.04
N ASN A 142 0.37 1.56 21.20
CA ASN A 142 0.03 0.47 22.12
C ASN A 142 -1.00 -0.52 21.52
N ALA A 143 -1.69 -0.16 20.45
CA ALA A 143 -2.59 -1.07 19.74
C ALA A 143 -1.84 -2.05 18.81
N PHE A 144 -0.54 -1.81 18.54
CA PHE A 144 0.36 -2.76 17.86
C PHE A 144 0.80 -3.88 18.81
N MET A 145 -0.11 -4.45 19.55
CA MET A 145 0.19 -5.61 20.37
C MET A 145 -0.22 -6.86 19.61
N SER A 146 0.73 -7.47 18.90
CA SER A 146 0.54 -8.84 18.44
C SER A 146 0.40 -9.76 19.66
N PRO A 147 -0.59 -10.64 19.70
CA PRO A 147 -0.77 -11.58 20.81
C PRO A 147 0.41 -12.54 20.99
N ILE A 148 1.30 -12.61 20.02
CA ILE A 148 2.44 -13.54 19.99
C ILE A 148 3.76 -12.81 20.22
N THR A 149 3.83 -11.52 19.93
CA THR A 149 5.11 -10.77 19.94
C THR A 149 5.14 -9.79 21.09
N THR A 150 6.07 -9.96 22.01
CA THR A 150 6.38 -9.02 23.11
C THR A 150 7.29 -7.88 22.67
N LEU A 151 7.42 -7.66 21.33
CA LEU A 151 8.30 -6.63 20.78
C LEU A 151 7.71 -5.24 21.01
N PRO A 152 8.55 -4.24 21.30
CA PRO A 152 8.12 -2.86 21.39
C PRO A 152 7.43 -2.41 20.09
N PRO A 153 6.33 -1.62 20.16
CA PRO A 153 5.58 -1.18 18.99
C PRO A 153 6.45 -0.47 17.93
N LEU A 154 7.47 0.24 18.36
CA LEU A 154 8.41 0.93 17.47
C LEU A 154 9.22 -0.06 16.59
N ILE A 155 9.62 -1.21 17.15
CA ILE A 155 10.34 -2.25 16.40
C ILE A 155 9.40 -2.90 15.37
N ILE A 156 8.14 -3.13 15.75
CA ILE A 156 7.13 -3.66 14.81
C ILE A 156 6.96 -2.67 13.66
N LEU A 157 6.79 -1.39 13.94
CA LEU A 157 6.63 -0.34 12.92
C LEU A 157 7.84 -0.27 11.98
N ALA A 158 9.07 -0.31 12.52
CA ALA A 158 10.29 -0.28 11.71
C ALA A 158 10.50 -1.56 10.86
N THR A 159 10.00 -2.71 11.30
CA THR A 159 10.12 -3.97 10.56
C THR A 159 8.97 -4.21 9.59
N LEU A 160 7.84 -3.55 9.80
CA LEU A 160 6.62 -3.69 9.02
C LEU A 160 6.82 -3.51 7.51
N PRO A 161 7.54 -2.46 7.01
CA PRO A 161 7.74 -2.27 5.58
C PRO A 161 8.47 -3.46 4.94
N PHE A 162 9.48 -4.00 5.58
CA PHE A 162 10.25 -5.14 5.06
C PHE A 162 9.40 -6.41 5.01
N LEU A 163 8.69 -6.72 6.08
CA LEU A 163 7.79 -7.87 6.14
C LEU A 163 6.64 -7.73 5.15
N LYS A 164 6.12 -6.51 4.97
CA LYS A 164 5.08 -6.21 3.98
C LYS A 164 5.57 -6.43 2.55
N ILE A 165 6.78 -5.99 2.22
CA ILE A 165 7.43 -6.24 0.92
C ILE A 165 7.48 -7.74 0.64
N ILE A 166 7.97 -8.53 1.60
CA ILE A 166 8.12 -9.97 1.47
C ILE A 166 6.75 -10.65 1.32
N ALA A 167 5.82 -10.37 2.21
CA ALA A 167 4.48 -10.95 2.21
C ALA A 167 3.72 -10.64 0.92
N THR A 168 3.76 -9.39 0.44
CA THR A 168 3.13 -8.99 -0.81
C THR A 168 3.77 -9.68 -2.01
N SER A 169 5.11 -9.79 -2.01
CA SER A 169 5.84 -10.47 -3.07
C SER A 169 5.49 -11.95 -3.15
N PHE A 170 5.37 -12.65 -2.02
CA PHE A 170 4.92 -14.04 -1.98
C PHE A 170 3.46 -14.20 -2.37
N SER A 171 2.57 -13.37 -1.84
CA SER A 171 1.13 -13.48 -2.11
C SER A 171 0.81 -13.25 -3.58
N ILE A 172 1.29 -12.16 -4.18
CA ILE A 172 0.96 -11.76 -5.54
C ILE A 172 1.95 -12.36 -6.56
N GLY A 173 3.24 -12.37 -6.22
CA GLY A 173 4.30 -12.89 -7.08
C GLY A 173 4.16 -14.39 -7.38
N SER A 174 3.51 -15.15 -6.50
CA SER A 174 3.17 -16.57 -6.75
C SER A 174 2.01 -16.79 -7.73
N GLY A 175 1.31 -15.73 -8.14
CA GLY A 175 0.12 -15.78 -8.98
C GLY A 175 -1.19 -15.70 -8.19
N GLY A 176 -1.14 -15.35 -6.91
CA GLY A 176 -2.31 -15.04 -6.10
C GLY A 176 -3.00 -13.75 -6.55
N SER A 177 -4.31 -13.66 -6.32
CA SER A 177 -5.08 -12.45 -6.60
C SER A 177 -4.86 -11.43 -5.48
N GLY A 178 -4.51 -10.19 -5.85
CA GLY A 178 -4.29 -9.11 -4.89
C GLY A 178 -3.86 -7.81 -5.56
N GLY A 179 -3.64 -6.77 -4.75
CA GLY A 179 -3.19 -5.45 -5.21
C GLY A 179 -1.83 -5.08 -4.62
N VAL A 180 -1.00 -4.41 -5.40
CA VAL A 180 0.31 -3.91 -4.98
C VAL A 180 0.25 -2.47 -4.45
N PHE A 181 -0.85 -1.77 -4.69
CA PHE A 181 -1.00 -0.34 -4.39
C PHE A 181 -1.13 -0.08 -2.88
N ALA A 182 -2.09 -0.73 -2.21
CA ALA A 182 -2.28 -0.56 -0.76
C ALA A 182 -1.06 -0.98 0.07
N PRO A 183 -0.38 -2.12 -0.22
CA PRO A 183 0.90 -2.42 0.38
C PRO A 183 1.97 -1.34 0.19
N GLY A 184 2.03 -0.72 -1.00
CA GLY A 184 2.96 0.39 -1.26
C GLY A 184 2.74 1.59 -0.35
N ILE A 185 1.48 1.95 -0.07
CA ILE A 185 1.14 3.03 0.86
C ILE A 185 1.60 2.69 2.29
N VAL A 186 1.41 1.44 2.73
CA VAL A 186 1.83 1.01 4.07
C VAL A 186 3.35 1.02 4.21
N ILE A 187 4.07 0.61 3.16
CA ILE A 187 5.54 0.60 3.15
C ILE A 187 6.09 2.03 3.25
N GLY A 188 5.49 3.00 2.55
CA GLY A 188 5.93 4.39 2.59
C GLY A 188 5.44 5.16 3.83
N GLY A 189 4.40 4.68 4.54
CA GLY A 189 3.82 5.35 5.70
C GLY A 189 4.23 4.75 7.04
N SER A 190 5.05 3.70 7.06
CA SER A 190 5.55 3.06 8.27
C SER A 190 7.03 3.33 8.50
#